data_1b6027c9302725d7d61091ccc1e39a8f
#
_entry.id   1b6027c9302725d7d61091ccc1e39a8f
#
_cell.length_a   1.000
_cell.length_b   1.000
_cell.length_c   1.000
_cell.angle_alpha   90.00
_cell.angle_beta   90.00
_cell.angle_gamma   90.00
#
_symmetry.space_group_name_H-M   'P 1'
#
loop_
_entity.id
_entity.type
_entity.pdbx_description
1 polymer ?
#
loop_
_entity_poly.entity_id
_entity_poly.type
_entity_poly.pdbx_seq_one_letter_code
_entity_poly.pdbx_strand_id
1 'polypeptide(L)'
;MSDELKLLRDSSRADKAQQLLDNEIFKDAFAALEAEYMKAWRNTGVSERGQYEREKLWLAINVLGKVKEHVGKIVQNGKLAKTELKLRENKAHGALSA
;
A
#
# COMPACT_ATOMS: atom_id res chain seq x y z
N MET A 1 -26.85 -1.84 -5.15
CA MET A 1 -26.69 -0.54 -4.45
C MET A 1 -25.52 -0.54 -3.51
N SER A 2 -25.44 -1.47 -2.53
CA SER A 2 -24.28 -1.59 -1.65
C SER A 2 -22.97 -1.84 -2.41
N ASP A 3 -23.04 -2.55 -3.53
CA ASP A 3 -21.89 -2.85 -4.40
C ASP A 3 -21.35 -1.58 -5.08
N GLU A 4 -22.23 -0.74 -5.59
CA GLU A 4 -21.82 0.52 -6.22
C GLU A 4 -21.22 1.50 -5.21
N LEU A 5 -21.81 1.57 -4.01
CA LEU A 5 -21.26 2.39 -2.93
C LEU A 5 -19.87 1.89 -2.52
N LYS A 6 -19.66 0.58 -2.50
CA LYS A 6 -18.36 -0.01 -2.22
C LYS A 6 -17.34 0.38 -3.28
N LEU A 7 -17.72 0.31 -4.56
CA LEU A 7 -16.83 0.68 -5.66
C LEU A 7 -16.45 2.16 -5.59
N LEU A 8 -17.40 3.04 -5.30
CA LEU A 8 -17.12 4.47 -5.12
C LEU A 8 -16.18 4.72 -3.96
N ARG A 9 -16.38 4.02 -2.85
CA ARG A 9 -15.52 4.15 -1.68
C ARG A 9 -14.11 3.65 -1.97
N ASP A 10 -13.98 2.51 -2.64
CA ASP A 10 -12.69 1.94 -3.00
C ASP A 10 -11.94 2.86 -3.95
N SER A 11 -12.64 3.47 -4.91
CA SER A 11 -12.06 4.45 -5.82
C SER A 11 -11.54 5.68 -5.07
N SER A 12 -12.34 6.23 -4.16
CA SER A 12 -11.94 7.39 -3.36
C SER A 12 -10.75 7.08 -2.44
N ARG A 13 -10.77 5.92 -1.79
CA ARG A 13 -9.68 5.49 -0.92
C ARG A 13 -8.39 5.29 -1.71
N ALA A 14 -8.47 4.78 -2.93
CA ALA A 14 -7.31 4.60 -3.79
C ALA A 14 -6.64 5.94 -4.14
N ASP A 15 -7.43 6.99 -4.36
CA ASP A 15 -6.87 8.32 -4.62
C ASP A 15 -6.08 8.84 -3.43
N LYS A 16 -6.61 8.66 -2.23
CA LYS A 16 -5.92 9.05 -0.98
C LYS A 16 -4.67 8.20 -0.75
N ALA A 17 -4.74 6.90 -1.01
CA ALA A 17 -3.60 6.00 -0.88
C ALA A 17 -2.51 6.35 -1.86
N GLN A 18 -2.87 6.70 -3.10
CA GLN A 18 -1.89 7.12 -4.11
C GLN A 18 -1.21 8.43 -3.69
N GLN A 19 -1.96 9.39 -3.17
CA GLN A 19 -1.40 10.63 -2.65
C GLN A 19 -0.40 10.37 -1.53
N LEU A 20 -0.71 9.41 -0.65
CA LEU A 20 0.20 9.02 0.42
C LEU A 20 1.49 8.40 -0.13
N LEU A 21 1.37 7.48 -1.09
CA LEU A 21 2.54 6.86 -1.72
C LEU A 21 3.41 7.86 -2.49
N ASP A 22 2.81 8.92 -3.02
CA ASP A 22 3.51 9.96 -3.76
C ASP A 22 4.05 11.07 -2.86
N ASN A 23 3.67 11.08 -1.59
CA ASN A 23 4.12 12.09 -0.65
C ASN A 23 5.61 11.91 -0.33
N GLU A 24 6.41 12.97 -0.54
CA GLU A 24 7.86 12.92 -0.33
C GLU A 24 8.24 12.58 1.10
N ILE A 25 7.52 13.13 2.07
CA ILE A 25 7.81 12.88 3.49
C ILE A 25 7.55 11.41 3.82
N PHE A 26 6.46 10.85 3.30
CA PHE A 26 6.14 9.42 3.49
C PHE A 26 7.22 8.53 2.87
N LYS A 27 7.62 8.81 1.63
CA LYS A 27 8.68 8.07 0.94
C LYS A 27 10.01 8.14 1.71
N ASP A 28 10.39 9.35 2.11
CA ASP A 28 11.64 9.57 2.82
C ASP A 28 11.63 8.89 4.19
N ALA A 29 10.51 8.94 4.91
CA ALA A 29 10.39 8.29 6.20
C ALA A 29 10.56 6.77 6.10
N PHE A 30 9.89 6.13 5.12
CA PHE A 30 10.04 4.70 4.89
C PHE A 30 11.45 4.32 4.47
N ALA A 31 12.04 5.09 3.54
CA ALA A 31 13.40 4.84 3.08
C ALA A 31 14.41 4.99 4.23
N ALA A 32 14.23 6.01 5.06
CA ALA A 32 15.10 6.25 6.21
C ALA A 32 15.01 5.12 7.23
N LEU A 33 13.79 4.67 7.55
CA LEU A 33 13.58 3.57 8.49
C LEU A 33 14.16 2.25 7.96
N GLU A 34 13.93 1.94 6.69
CA GLU A 34 14.50 0.73 6.07
C GLU A 34 16.04 0.77 6.12
N ALA A 35 16.64 1.89 5.77
CA ALA A 35 18.09 2.05 5.80
C ALA A 35 18.64 1.92 7.22
N GLU A 36 17.96 2.52 8.19
CA GLU A 36 18.35 2.48 9.60
C GLU A 36 18.28 1.06 10.16
N TYR A 37 17.20 0.34 9.89
CA TYR A 37 17.04 -1.04 10.32
C TYR A 37 18.01 -1.98 9.62
N MET A 38 18.28 -1.79 8.34
CA MET A 38 19.26 -2.58 7.60
C MET A 38 20.67 -2.36 8.13
N LYS A 39 21.01 -1.12 8.46
CA LYS A 39 22.30 -0.79 9.06
C LYS A 39 22.44 -1.46 10.43
N ALA A 40 21.42 -1.36 11.27
CA ALA A 40 21.40 -1.99 12.58
C ALA A 40 21.53 -3.53 12.45
N TRP A 41 20.81 -4.12 11.48
CA TRP A 41 20.87 -5.55 11.20
C TRP A 41 22.29 -6.01 10.84
N ARG A 42 22.97 -5.26 9.98
CA ARG A 42 24.36 -5.56 9.59
C ARG A 42 25.34 -5.46 10.75
N ASN A 43 25.03 -4.64 11.73
CA ASN A 43 25.88 -4.43 12.89
C ASN A 43 25.56 -5.36 14.07
N THR A 44 24.64 -6.30 13.93
CA THR A 44 24.38 -7.31 14.95
C THR A 44 25.55 -8.27 15.02
N GLY A 45 25.94 -8.64 16.25
CA GLY A 45 27.01 -9.59 16.46
C GLY A 45 26.56 -11.04 16.32
N VAL A 46 27.52 -11.96 16.45
CA VAL A 46 27.27 -13.41 16.35
C VAL A 46 26.88 -14.06 17.68
N SER A 47 26.81 -13.28 18.76
CA SER A 47 26.38 -13.74 20.08
C SER A 47 24.87 -14.07 20.07
N GLU A 48 24.38 -14.75 21.11
CA GLU A 48 22.96 -15.02 21.27
C GLU A 48 22.14 -13.74 21.28
N ARG A 49 22.64 -12.70 21.94
CA ARG A 49 21.99 -11.39 21.98
C ARG A 49 21.94 -10.78 20.59
N GLY A 50 23.02 -10.90 19.82
CA GLY A 50 23.07 -10.42 18.45
C GLY A 50 22.07 -11.12 17.55
N GLN A 51 21.89 -12.43 17.70
CA GLN A 51 20.89 -13.21 16.96
C GLN A 51 19.47 -12.77 17.31
N TYR A 52 19.19 -12.54 18.57
CA TYR A 52 17.90 -12.06 19.05
C TYR A 52 17.56 -10.67 18.46
N GLU A 53 18.53 -9.76 18.50
CA GLU A 53 18.38 -8.43 17.91
C GLU A 53 18.15 -8.51 16.40
N ARG A 54 18.86 -9.40 15.72
CA ARG A 54 18.73 -9.62 14.28
C ARG A 54 17.33 -10.06 13.90
N GLU A 55 16.76 -10.99 14.67
CA GLU A 55 15.40 -11.46 14.45
C GLU A 55 14.36 -10.34 14.61
N LYS A 56 14.52 -9.51 15.63
CA LYS A 56 13.63 -8.35 15.84
C LYS A 56 13.72 -7.35 14.70
N LEU A 57 14.92 -7.06 14.24
CA LEU A 57 15.13 -6.13 13.12
C LEU A 57 14.57 -6.69 11.82
N TRP A 58 14.73 -8.01 11.60
CA TRP A 58 14.14 -8.68 10.45
C TRP A 58 12.62 -8.55 10.46
N LEU A 59 11.98 -8.75 11.60
CA LEU A 59 10.54 -8.57 11.74
C LEU A 59 10.13 -7.12 11.45
N ALA A 60 10.88 -6.15 11.96
CA ALA A 60 10.59 -4.73 11.72
C ALA A 60 10.67 -4.38 10.23
N ILE A 61 11.70 -4.87 9.53
CA ILE A 61 11.86 -4.66 8.09
C ILE A 61 10.68 -5.26 7.32
N ASN A 62 10.28 -6.48 7.69
CA ASN A 62 9.14 -7.15 7.05
C ASN A 62 7.82 -6.42 7.30
N VAL A 63 7.61 -5.88 8.51
CA VAL A 63 6.40 -5.10 8.81
C VAL A 63 6.34 -3.84 7.97
N LEU A 64 7.46 -3.13 7.80
CA LEU A 64 7.52 -1.96 6.91
C LEU A 64 7.12 -2.32 5.48
N GLY A 65 7.65 -3.43 4.98
CA GLY A 65 7.30 -3.93 3.65
C GLY A 65 5.81 -4.24 3.50
N LYS A 66 5.23 -4.86 4.53
CA LYS A 66 3.79 -5.19 4.55
C LYS A 66 2.90 -3.96 4.59
N VAL A 67 3.31 -2.91 5.31
CA VAL A 67 2.55 -1.65 5.33
C VAL A 67 2.51 -1.05 3.92
N LYS A 68 3.64 -0.96 3.25
CA LYS A 68 3.71 -0.44 1.88
C LYS A 68 2.88 -1.29 0.91
N GLU A 69 2.98 -2.61 1.02
CA GLU A 69 2.22 -3.54 0.21
C GLU A 69 0.71 -3.37 0.42
N HIS A 70 0.29 -3.19 1.66
CA HIS A 70 -1.13 -3.00 1.97
C HIS A 70 -1.67 -1.70 1.36
N VAL A 71 -0.92 -0.61 1.46
CA VAL A 71 -1.30 0.65 0.82
C VAL A 71 -1.39 0.47 -0.70
N GLY A 72 -0.44 -0.27 -1.29
CA GLY A 72 -0.45 -0.61 -2.71
C GLY A 72 -1.69 -1.40 -3.13
N LYS A 73 -2.16 -2.32 -2.29
CA LYS A 73 -3.39 -3.07 -2.54
C LYS A 73 -4.63 -2.16 -2.56
N ILE A 74 -4.68 -1.17 -1.69
CA ILE A 74 -5.77 -0.18 -1.69
C ILE A 74 -5.80 0.55 -3.03
N VAL A 75 -4.64 0.94 -3.55
CA VAL A 75 -4.54 1.59 -4.87
C VAL A 75 -5.04 0.66 -5.97
N GLN A 76 -4.60 -0.59 -5.98
CA GLN A 76 -5.01 -1.55 -7.00
C GLN A 76 -6.51 -1.85 -6.96
N ASN A 77 -7.06 -2.04 -5.76
CA ASN A 77 -8.50 -2.27 -5.60
C ASN A 77 -9.30 -1.08 -6.11
N GLY A 78 -8.82 0.13 -5.89
CA GLY A 78 -9.46 1.33 -6.41
C GLY A 78 -9.37 1.45 -7.92
N LYS A 79 -8.27 1.03 -8.53
CA LYS A 79 -8.14 0.99 -9.98
C LYS A 79 -9.15 0.04 -10.61
N LEU A 80 -9.31 -1.15 -10.00
CA LEU A 80 -10.32 -2.12 -10.43
C LEU A 80 -11.72 -1.56 -10.27
N ALA A 81 -11.99 -0.89 -9.15
CA ALA A 81 -13.27 -0.25 -8.89
C ALA A 81 -13.58 0.84 -9.93
N LYS A 82 -12.60 1.66 -10.26
CA LYS A 82 -12.75 2.72 -11.29
C LYS A 82 -13.07 2.12 -12.65
N THR A 83 -12.39 1.04 -13.01
CA THR A 83 -12.64 0.33 -14.27
C THR A 83 -14.07 -0.22 -14.30
N GLU A 84 -14.52 -0.86 -13.23
CA GLU A 84 -15.86 -1.39 -13.13
C GLU A 84 -16.93 -0.29 -13.22
N LEU A 85 -16.73 0.81 -12.51
CA LEU A 85 -17.65 1.96 -12.56
C LEU A 85 -17.72 2.53 -13.98
N LYS A 86 -16.59 2.64 -14.66
CA LYS A 86 -16.52 3.15 -16.03
C LYS A 86 -17.26 2.21 -16.99
N LEU A 87 -17.12 0.91 -16.82
CA LEU A 87 -17.84 -0.06 -17.64
C LEU A 87 -19.35 0.04 -17.42
N ARG A 88 -19.80 0.23 -16.19
CA ARG A 88 -21.22 0.41 -15.86
C ARG A 88 -21.76 1.68 -16.48
N GLU A 89 -21.01 2.77 -16.43
CA GLU A 89 -21.35 4.05 -17.06
C GLU A 89 -21.47 3.89 -18.57
N ASN A 90 -20.53 3.22 -19.21
CA ASN A 90 -20.55 2.98 -20.64
C ASN A 90 -21.74 2.12 -21.07
N LYS A 91 -22.11 1.11 -20.27
CA LYS A 91 -23.29 0.30 -20.52
C LYS A 91 -24.57 1.13 -20.44
N ALA A 92 -24.68 1.98 -19.42
CA ALA A 92 -25.82 2.87 -19.26
C ALA A 92 -25.92 3.84 -20.46
N HIS A 93 -24.81 4.38 -20.91
CA HIS A 93 -24.72 5.25 -22.08
C HIS A 93 -25.15 4.51 -23.36
N GLY A 94 -24.65 3.29 -23.56
CA GLY A 94 -25.03 2.45 -24.69
C GLY A 94 -26.51 2.14 -24.72
N ALA A 95 -27.12 1.85 -23.56
CA ALA A 95 -28.53 1.58 -23.45
C ALA A 95 -29.38 2.82 -23.78
N LEU A 96 -28.89 4.01 -23.42
CA LEU A 96 -29.58 5.27 -23.70
C LEU A 96 -29.49 5.71 -25.15
N SER A 97 -28.41 5.34 -25.82
CA SER A 97 -28.18 5.71 -27.22
C SER A 97 -28.79 4.75 -28.23
N ALA A 98 -29.28 3.63 -27.78
CA ALA A 98 -29.98 2.67 -28.62
C ALA A 98 -31.43 3.10 -28.83
#